data_b573ec268479b87485702f4063935378
#
_entry.id   b573ec268479b87485702f4063935378
#
_cell.length_a   1.000
_cell.length_b   1.000
_cell.length_c   1.000
_cell.angle_alpha   90.00
_cell.angle_beta   90.00
_cell.angle_gamma   90.00
#
_symmetry.space_group_name_H-M   'P 1'
#
loop_
_entity.id
_entity.type
_entity.pdbx_description
1 polymer ?
#
loop_
_entity_poly.entity_id
_entity_poly.type
_entity_poly.pdbx_seq_one_letter_code
_entity_poly.pdbx_strand_id
1 'polypeptide(L)'
;MAWKFTSDRPVYLQIAERITKSVLSGEYKPGEQIPSVRQLALEAAVNPNTVQRAFSELENNGLIISKNTIGRFVTDDTEILESCRNALAKKLVKEFMQNMNHLSITIEQAIKIIEEEKL
;
A
#
# COMPACT_ATOMS: atom_id res chain seq x y z
N MET A 1 -0.45 -19.34 1.11
CA MET A 1 0.01 -18.91 2.45
C MET A 1 -0.76 -17.69 2.90
N ALA A 2 -1.25 -17.70 4.14
CA ALA A 2 -2.00 -16.57 4.67
C ALA A 2 -1.09 -15.36 4.88
N TRP A 3 -1.63 -14.18 4.66
CA TRP A 3 -0.92 -12.95 4.98
C TRP A 3 -0.94 -12.73 6.49
N LYS A 4 0.10 -12.09 6.99
CA LYS A 4 0.18 -11.75 8.40
C LYS A 4 -0.28 -10.31 8.64
N PHE A 5 -1.14 -10.14 9.64
CA PHE A 5 -1.68 -8.82 9.98
C PHE A 5 -1.35 -8.49 11.43
N THR A 6 -1.17 -7.19 11.69
CA THR A 6 -0.99 -6.69 13.05
C THR A 6 -2.37 -6.36 13.64
N SER A 7 -2.45 -6.28 14.97
CA SER A 7 -3.72 -6.01 15.66
C SER A 7 -3.97 -4.53 15.92
N ASP A 8 -3.04 -3.66 15.53
CA ASP A 8 -3.09 -2.23 15.85
C ASP A 8 -3.94 -1.43 14.87
N ARG A 9 -4.29 -1.99 13.72
CA ARG A 9 -5.07 -1.31 12.68
C ARG A 9 -6.05 -2.27 12.01
N PRO A 10 -7.15 -1.74 11.44
CA PRO A 10 -8.11 -2.59 10.73
C PRO A 10 -7.44 -3.41 9.61
N VAL A 11 -7.86 -4.65 9.48
CA VAL A 11 -7.27 -5.56 8.48
C VAL A 11 -7.47 -5.05 7.06
N TYR A 12 -8.64 -4.46 6.76
CA TYR A 12 -8.88 -3.99 5.40
C TYR A 12 -7.91 -2.88 4.98
N LEU A 13 -7.47 -2.04 5.93
CA LEU A 13 -6.48 -1.00 5.63
C LEU A 13 -5.11 -1.61 5.36
N GLN A 14 -4.76 -2.66 6.07
CA GLN A 14 -3.50 -3.38 5.85
C GLN A 14 -3.48 -4.07 4.49
N ILE A 15 -4.62 -4.62 4.06
CA ILE A 15 -4.76 -5.19 2.73
C ILE A 15 -4.61 -4.11 1.67
N ALA A 16 -5.28 -2.97 1.85
CA ALA A 16 -5.18 -1.85 0.92
C ALA A 16 -3.75 -1.34 0.79
N GLU A 17 -3.03 -1.23 1.91
CA GLU A 17 -1.61 -0.83 1.90
C GLU A 17 -0.74 -1.82 1.13
N ARG A 18 -0.98 -3.10 1.32
CA ARG A 18 -0.20 -4.14 0.62
C ARG A 18 -0.41 -4.09 -0.88
N ILE A 19 -1.66 -3.93 -1.30
CA ILE A 19 -1.97 -3.79 -2.73
C ILE A 19 -1.35 -2.51 -3.29
N THR A 20 -1.43 -1.41 -2.54
CA THR A 20 -0.81 -0.14 -2.94
C THR A 20 0.69 -0.33 -3.19
N LYS A 21 1.39 -1.00 -2.29
CA LYS A 21 2.82 -1.26 -2.44
C LYS A 21 3.11 -2.13 -3.65
N SER A 22 2.27 -3.13 -3.92
CA SER A 22 2.43 -3.99 -5.09
C SER A 22 2.24 -3.20 -6.38
N VAL A 23 1.30 -2.26 -6.40
CA VAL A 23 1.09 -1.39 -7.56
C VAL A 23 2.26 -0.43 -7.74
N LEU A 24 2.66 0.25 -6.67
CA LEU A 24 3.71 1.28 -6.76
C LEU A 24 5.11 0.69 -7.00
N SER A 25 5.33 -0.56 -6.60
CA SER A 25 6.60 -1.24 -6.87
C SER A 25 6.69 -1.85 -8.26
N GLY A 26 5.57 -1.85 -9.01
CA GLY A 26 5.52 -2.42 -10.35
C GLY A 26 5.18 -3.90 -10.41
N GLU A 27 4.87 -4.53 -9.28
CA GLU A 27 4.40 -5.92 -9.27
C GLU A 27 3.11 -6.05 -10.07
N TYR A 28 2.17 -5.11 -9.89
CA TYR A 28 1.02 -4.94 -10.78
C TYR A 28 1.24 -3.69 -11.60
N LYS A 29 1.35 -3.84 -12.91
CA LYS A 29 1.68 -2.74 -13.82
C LYS A 29 0.46 -1.86 -14.11
N PRO A 30 0.69 -0.60 -14.50
CA PRO A 30 -0.43 0.26 -14.92
C PRO A 30 -1.30 -0.43 -15.97
N GLY A 31 -2.62 -0.40 -15.78
CA GLY A 31 -3.56 -1.04 -16.67
C GLY A 31 -3.73 -2.53 -16.50
N GLU A 32 -2.91 -3.16 -15.66
CA GLU A 32 -3.00 -4.60 -15.43
C GLU A 32 -4.19 -4.95 -14.55
N GLN A 33 -4.82 -6.08 -14.82
CA GLN A 33 -5.89 -6.59 -13.98
C GLN A 33 -5.31 -7.18 -12.71
N ILE A 34 -5.86 -6.78 -11.56
CA ILE A 34 -5.46 -7.35 -10.27
C ILE A 34 -6.32 -8.56 -9.93
N PRO A 35 -5.85 -9.42 -9.02
CA PRO A 35 -6.65 -10.58 -8.60
C PRO A 35 -8.03 -10.17 -8.06
N SER A 36 -8.99 -11.06 -8.22
CA SER A 36 -10.36 -10.81 -7.75
C SER A 36 -10.44 -10.80 -6.23
N VAL A 37 -11.56 -10.28 -5.71
CA VAL A 37 -11.86 -10.33 -4.27
C VAL A 37 -11.73 -11.76 -3.74
N ARG A 38 -12.31 -12.72 -4.47
CA ARG A 38 -12.29 -14.12 -4.05
C ARG A 38 -10.87 -14.67 -4.00
N GLN A 39 -10.06 -14.39 -5.02
CA GLN A 39 -8.68 -14.86 -5.07
C GLN A 39 -7.85 -14.30 -3.92
N LEU A 40 -7.96 -12.99 -3.68
CA LEU A 40 -7.23 -12.35 -2.60
C LEU A 40 -7.69 -12.81 -1.22
N ALA A 41 -9.00 -13.02 -1.05
CA ALA A 41 -9.54 -13.50 0.21
C ALA A 41 -8.99 -14.90 0.54
N LEU A 42 -8.89 -15.77 -0.46
CA LEU A 42 -8.30 -17.10 -0.28
C LEU A 42 -6.82 -16.99 0.04
N GLU A 43 -6.08 -16.19 -0.70
CA GLU A 43 -4.65 -16.01 -0.52
C GLU A 43 -4.32 -15.43 0.85
N ALA A 44 -5.04 -14.40 1.26
CA ALA A 44 -4.81 -13.73 2.54
C ALA A 44 -5.44 -14.45 3.73
N ALA A 45 -6.32 -15.42 3.47
CA ALA A 45 -7.11 -16.12 4.49
C ALA A 45 -7.97 -15.17 5.31
N VAL A 46 -8.72 -14.31 4.62
CA VAL A 46 -9.63 -13.34 5.23
C VAL A 46 -11.02 -13.45 4.60
N ASN A 47 -12.00 -12.81 5.25
CA ASN A 47 -13.35 -12.73 4.74
C ASN A 47 -13.36 -11.90 3.44
N PRO A 48 -14.07 -12.35 2.39
CA PRO A 48 -14.20 -11.57 1.16
C PRO A 48 -14.70 -10.14 1.36
N ASN A 49 -15.57 -9.92 2.35
CA ASN A 49 -16.05 -8.57 2.65
C ASN A 49 -14.94 -7.63 3.09
N THR A 50 -13.93 -8.15 3.79
CA THR A 50 -12.76 -7.39 4.19
C THR A 50 -11.95 -6.95 2.98
N VAL A 51 -11.77 -7.86 2.01
CA VAL A 51 -11.09 -7.53 0.75
C VAL A 51 -11.90 -6.52 -0.06
N GLN A 52 -13.22 -6.70 -0.09
CA GLN A 52 -14.12 -5.77 -0.79
C GLN A 52 -13.98 -4.36 -0.24
N ARG A 53 -13.88 -4.24 1.08
CA ARG A 53 -13.70 -2.93 1.74
C ARG A 53 -12.34 -2.32 1.39
N ALA A 54 -11.30 -3.14 1.32
CA ALA A 54 -9.98 -2.68 0.88
C ALA A 54 -10.03 -2.16 -0.55
N PHE A 55 -10.71 -2.88 -1.44
CA PHE A 55 -10.88 -2.45 -2.83
C PHE A 55 -11.63 -1.12 -2.93
N SER A 56 -12.65 -0.92 -2.09
CA SER A 56 -13.39 0.35 -2.07
C SER A 56 -12.48 1.52 -1.71
N GLU A 57 -11.57 1.31 -0.76
CA GLU A 57 -10.56 2.32 -0.41
C GLU A 57 -9.69 2.68 -1.62
N LEU A 58 -9.23 1.66 -2.33
CA LEU A 58 -8.34 1.86 -3.47
C LEU A 58 -9.07 2.48 -4.67
N GLU A 59 -10.36 2.17 -4.83
CA GLU A 59 -11.18 2.79 -5.86
C GLU A 59 -11.43 4.27 -5.53
N ASN A 60 -11.64 4.58 -4.25
CA ASN A 60 -11.87 5.96 -3.81
C ASN A 60 -10.67 6.86 -4.07
N ASN A 61 -9.46 6.35 -3.94
CA ASN A 61 -8.26 7.14 -4.22
C ASN A 61 -7.80 7.06 -5.68
N GLY A 62 -8.54 6.32 -6.51
CA GLY A 62 -8.27 6.23 -7.94
C GLY A 62 -7.18 5.25 -8.34
N LEU A 63 -6.58 4.56 -7.38
CA LEU A 63 -5.47 3.64 -7.67
C LEU A 63 -5.92 2.43 -8.49
N ILE A 64 -7.11 1.91 -8.21
CA ILE A 64 -7.71 0.84 -9.01
C ILE A 64 -9.04 1.29 -9.60
N ILE A 65 -9.39 0.70 -10.73
CA ILE A 65 -10.57 1.02 -11.50
C ILE A 65 -11.39 -0.24 -11.70
N SER A 66 -12.69 -0.16 -11.42
CA SER A 66 -13.61 -1.25 -11.71
C SER A 66 -14.09 -1.14 -13.16
N LYS A 67 -14.05 -2.25 -13.89
CA LYS A 67 -14.55 -2.32 -15.27
C LYS A 67 -15.66 -3.33 -15.36
N ASN A 68 -16.88 -2.92 -15.04
CA ASN A 68 -18.08 -3.75 -15.13
C ASN A 68 -17.92 -5.12 -14.48
N THR A 69 -18.24 -6.18 -15.20
CA THR A 69 -18.13 -7.57 -14.72
C THR A 69 -16.75 -8.18 -14.98
N ILE A 70 -15.85 -7.44 -15.64
CA ILE A 70 -14.54 -7.97 -16.02
C ILE A 70 -13.63 -8.04 -14.80
N GLY A 71 -13.68 -7.03 -13.92
CA GLY A 71 -12.87 -7.00 -12.73
C GLY A 71 -12.28 -5.64 -12.43
N ARG A 72 -11.19 -5.62 -11.67
CA ARG A 72 -10.53 -4.41 -11.25
C ARG A 72 -9.12 -4.35 -11.82
N PHE A 73 -8.73 -3.16 -12.20
CA PHE A 73 -7.49 -2.90 -12.92
C PHE A 73 -6.73 -1.77 -12.25
N VAL A 74 -5.40 -1.83 -12.33
CA VAL A 74 -4.56 -0.72 -11.88
C VAL A 74 -4.82 0.47 -12.80
N THR A 75 -4.92 1.67 -12.23
CA THR A 75 -5.03 2.88 -13.05
C THR A 75 -3.81 3.01 -13.97
N ASP A 76 -4.02 3.55 -15.17
CA ASP A 76 -2.94 3.92 -16.07
C ASP A 76 -2.65 5.42 -16.03
N ASP A 77 -3.34 6.16 -15.16
CA ASP A 77 -3.12 7.58 -14.95
C ASP A 77 -1.83 7.80 -14.15
N THR A 78 -0.79 8.24 -14.82
CA THR A 78 0.52 8.44 -14.22
C THR A 78 0.51 9.50 -13.12
N GLU A 79 -0.36 10.50 -13.20
CA GLU A 79 -0.46 11.54 -12.18
C GLU A 79 -1.02 10.96 -10.88
N ILE A 80 -2.02 10.09 -10.97
CA ILE A 80 -2.59 9.40 -9.80
C ILE A 80 -1.52 8.51 -9.17
N LEU A 81 -0.80 7.74 -9.97
CA LEU A 81 0.27 6.87 -9.47
C LEU A 81 1.35 7.66 -8.75
N GLU A 82 1.80 8.77 -9.32
CA GLU A 82 2.81 9.62 -8.69
C GLU A 82 2.29 10.28 -7.42
N SER A 83 1.04 10.73 -7.43
CA SER A 83 0.42 11.32 -6.24
C SER A 83 0.34 10.30 -5.10
N CYS A 84 -0.07 9.08 -5.40
CA CYS A 84 -0.12 8.01 -4.40
C CYS A 84 1.26 7.65 -3.89
N ARG A 85 2.25 7.58 -4.78
CA ARG A 85 3.64 7.29 -4.40
C ARG A 85 4.18 8.35 -3.45
N ASN A 86 3.98 9.60 -3.77
CA ASN A 86 4.43 10.71 -2.93
C ASN A 86 3.74 10.72 -1.57
N ALA A 87 2.43 10.45 -1.54
CA ALA A 87 1.68 10.40 -0.29
C ALA A 87 2.20 9.29 0.61
N LEU A 88 2.43 8.10 0.05
CA LEU A 88 2.96 6.97 0.81
C LEU A 88 4.39 7.25 1.29
N ALA A 89 5.24 7.81 0.44
CA ALA A 89 6.61 8.17 0.80
C ALA A 89 6.63 9.15 1.96
N LYS A 90 5.79 10.17 1.94
CA LYS A 90 5.69 11.14 3.04
C LYS A 90 5.24 10.49 4.34
N LYS A 91 4.28 9.58 4.25
CA LYS A 91 3.78 8.84 5.41
C LYS A 91 4.91 8.01 6.04
N LEU A 92 5.66 7.29 5.21
CA LEU A 92 6.77 6.46 5.68
C LEU A 92 7.89 7.29 6.30
N VAL A 93 8.19 8.45 5.73
CA VAL A 93 9.20 9.36 6.30
C VAL A 93 8.74 9.88 7.65
N LYS A 94 7.46 10.25 7.78
CA LYS A 94 6.93 10.71 9.08
C LYS A 94 7.03 9.61 10.15
N GLU A 95 6.67 8.38 9.80
CA GLU A 95 6.78 7.25 10.71
C GLU A 95 8.24 7.02 11.14
N PHE A 96 9.15 7.07 10.18
CA PHE A 96 10.58 6.95 10.44
C PHE A 96 11.06 8.04 11.38
N MET A 97 10.67 9.29 11.15
CA MET A 97 11.07 10.41 11.98
C MET A 97 10.52 10.29 13.41
N GLN A 98 9.29 9.82 13.55
CA GLN A 98 8.71 9.58 14.87
C GLN A 98 9.50 8.52 15.63
N ASN A 99 9.86 7.43 14.95
CA ASN A 99 10.68 6.38 15.57
C ASN A 99 12.05 6.89 15.99
N MET A 100 12.68 7.73 15.18
CA MET A 100 13.96 8.34 15.53
C MET A 100 13.81 9.25 16.75
N ASN A 101 12.74 10.03 16.79
CA ASN A 101 12.46 10.91 17.92
C ASN A 101 12.26 10.12 19.22
N HIS A 102 11.62 8.96 19.15
CA HIS A 102 11.46 8.09 20.32
C HIS A 102 12.80 7.57 20.86
N LEU A 103 13.81 7.51 20.02
CA LEU A 103 15.16 7.11 20.41
C LEU A 103 16.03 8.30 20.77
N SER A 104 15.45 9.51 20.82
CA SER A 104 16.20 10.77 21.05
C SER A 104 17.26 11.02 19.98
N ILE A 105 17.00 10.59 18.75
CA ILE A 105 17.88 10.82 17.61
C ILE A 105 17.33 12.00 16.82
N THR A 106 18.18 13.00 16.59
CA THR A 106 17.81 14.18 15.81
C THR A 106 17.75 13.86 14.32
N ILE A 107 17.12 14.74 13.55
CA ILE A 107 17.06 14.59 12.10
C ILE A 107 18.46 14.58 11.51
N GLU A 108 19.35 15.44 11.98
CA GLU A 108 20.74 15.51 11.53
C GLU A 108 21.47 14.20 11.76
N GLN A 109 21.28 13.62 12.94
CA GLN A 109 21.86 12.31 13.27
C GLN A 109 21.29 11.20 12.39
N ALA A 110 19.97 11.23 12.13
CA ALA A 110 19.31 10.25 11.27
C ALA A 110 19.84 10.33 9.83
N ILE A 111 20.00 11.55 9.31
CA ILE A 111 20.56 11.76 7.97
C ILE A 111 21.96 11.15 7.86
N LYS A 112 22.77 11.37 8.88
CA LYS A 112 24.14 10.82 8.91
C LYS A 112 24.13 9.29 8.88
N ILE A 113 23.24 8.67 9.64
CA ILE A 113 23.08 7.21 9.66
C ILE A 113 22.66 6.71 8.28
N ILE A 114 21.70 7.40 7.65
CA ILE A 114 21.22 7.05 6.31
C ILE A 114 22.37 7.07 5.31
N GLU A 115 23.21 8.09 5.36
CA GLU A 115 24.36 8.22 4.47
C GLU A 115 25.36 7.09 4.67
N GLU A 116 25.53 6.62 5.91
CA GLU A 116 26.43 5.52 6.24
C GLU A 116 25.88 4.16 5.80
N GLU A 117 24.55 3.99 5.78
CA GLU A 117 23.86 2.71 5.52
C GLU A 117 23.50 2.51 4.04
N LYS A 118 24.10 3.18 3.12
CA LYS A 118 23.72 3.12 1.70
C LYS A 118 23.41 1.71 1.22
N LEU A 119 22.22 1.57 0.64
CA LEU A 119 21.78 0.30 0.07
C LEU A 119 22.36 0.06 -1.32
#